data_9f567cf3e35b01c4d10c57c92587b09a
#
_entry.id   9f567cf3e35b01c4d10c57c92587b09a
#
_cell.length_a   1.000
_cell.length_b   1.000
_cell.length_c   1.000
_cell.angle_alpha   90.00
_cell.angle_beta   90.00
_cell.angle_gamma   90.00
#
_symmetry.space_group_name_H-M   'P 1'
#
loop_
_entity.id
_entity.type
_entity.pdbx_description
1 polymer ?
#
loop_
_entity_poly.entity_id
_entity_poly.type
_entity_poly.pdbx_seq_one_letter_code
_entity_poly.pdbx_strand_id
1 'polypeptide(L)'
;MIDEYKQRGRSGHMKLRASRTNFELFRPNSRLCDIDKKFCVDYGVWLQSEYLNPQGKVIAQSTAFSYFWYLGIILSRACQKGYIKNNPWKLLSDHEKIRQPEGKREFLTLEEINKLENTPYKKDNIRRAFLFACYCGLRVGDVMGLRWSDISVNGGRHFISVVMQKNSKPISLPLPAKALSWLPESREQDAPIFALPSYTTIRKHLQKWAEDAGLDKHLHFHLSRHTYGTMLITAGVDLYTASKMIGHADVRPTQIYAKIIDKKKEEAVSLIDKVF
;
A
#
# COMPACT_ATOMS: atom_id res chain seq x y z
N MET A 1 16.01 9.21 -17.82
CA MET A 1 15.47 8.74 -16.51
C MET A 1 14.07 8.11 -16.64
N ILE A 2 13.06 8.79 -17.20
CA ILE A 2 11.71 8.21 -17.40
C ILE A 2 11.80 6.90 -18.18
N ASP A 3 12.50 6.91 -19.30
CA ASP A 3 12.67 5.73 -20.15
C ASP A 3 13.49 4.62 -19.48
N GLU A 4 14.55 4.97 -18.74
CA GLU A 4 15.31 4.02 -17.92
C GLU A 4 14.42 3.32 -16.88
N TYR A 5 13.50 4.07 -16.23
CA TYR A 5 12.56 3.48 -15.26
C TYR A 5 11.50 2.60 -15.94
N LYS A 6 11.06 2.99 -17.12
CA LYS A 6 10.12 2.20 -17.94
C LYS A 6 10.77 0.89 -18.40
N GLN A 7 11.99 0.95 -18.97
CA GLN A 7 12.73 -0.22 -19.43
C GLN A 7 13.05 -1.23 -18.31
N ARG A 8 13.27 -0.73 -17.08
CA ARG A 8 13.52 -1.58 -15.90
C ARG A 8 12.25 -2.05 -15.20
N GLY A 9 11.07 -1.88 -15.80
CA GLY A 9 9.78 -2.27 -15.21
C GLY A 9 9.44 -1.56 -13.90
N ARG A 10 10.09 -0.45 -13.57
CA ARG A 10 9.89 0.27 -12.31
C ARG A 10 8.62 1.11 -12.36
N SER A 11 7.71 0.89 -11.43
CA SER A 11 6.43 1.62 -11.31
C SER A 11 6.55 3.14 -11.12
N GLY A 12 7.75 3.64 -10.82
CA GLY A 12 8.03 5.07 -10.61
C GLY A 12 7.96 5.95 -11.87
N HIS A 13 7.95 5.36 -13.09
CA HIS A 13 7.97 6.16 -14.33
C HIS A 13 6.73 7.05 -14.50
N MET A 14 5.56 6.61 -14.06
CA MET A 14 4.33 7.41 -14.14
C MET A 14 4.41 8.64 -13.22
N LYS A 15 4.95 8.48 -12.02
CA LYS A 15 5.16 9.59 -11.08
C LYS A 15 6.21 10.58 -11.57
N LEU A 16 7.28 10.09 -12.21
CA LEU A 16 8.29 10.93 -12.85
C LEU A 16 7.70 11.74 -14.02
N ARG A 17 6.82 11.14 -14.83
CA ARG A 17 6.09 11.85 -15.88
C ARG A 17 5.22 12.95 -15.30
N ALA A 18 4.40 12.64 -14.29
CA ALA A 18 3.56 13.63 -13.63
C ALA A 18 4.40 14.78 -13.03
N SER A 19 5.53 14.46 -12.39
CA SER A 19 6.45 15.47 -11.86
C SER A 19 7.03 16.36 -12.97
N ARG A 20 7.40 15.81 -14.13
CA ARG A 20 7.84 16.58 -15.28
C ARG A 20 6.77 17.56 -15.74
N THR A 21 5.53 17.09 -15.95
CA THR A 21 4.39 17.95 -16.33
C THR A 21 4.17 19.07 -15.31
N ASN A 22 4.25 18.77 -14.01
CA ASN A 22 4.10 19.77 -12.96
C ASN A 22 5.23 20.82 -12.99
N PHE A 23 6.46 20.41 -13.31
CA PHE A 23 7.58 21.35 -13.52
C PHE A 23 7.33 22.30 -14.69
N GLU A 24 6.89 21.74 -15.81
CA GLU A 24 6.57 22.52 -17.02
C GLU A 24 5.43 23.50 -16.77
N LEU A 25 4.47 23.15 -15.88
CA LEU A 25 3.38 24.04 -15.47
C LEU A 25 3.85 25.11 -14.47
N PHE A 26 4.73 24.77 -13.52
CA PHE A 26 5.21 25.71 -12.52
C PHE A 26 6.09 26.80 -13.11
N ARG A 27 7.11 26.43 -13.87
CA ARG A 27 7.99 27.37 -14.61
C ARG A 27 8.36 26.77 -15.96
N PRO A 28 7.65 27.15 -17.02
CA PRO A 28 7.93 26.70 -18.38
C PRO A 28 9.38 27.03 -18.78
N ASN A 29 10.00 26.16 -19.56
CA ASN A 29 11.34 26.32 -20.12
C ASN A 29 12.49 26.47 -19.11
N SER A 30 12.29 26.13 -17.82
CA SER A 30 13.35 26.14 -16.82
C SER A 30 14.46 25.14 -17.17
N ARG A 31 15.71 25.61 -17.10
CA ARG A 31 16.91 24.78 -17.27
C ARG A 31 17.41 24.30 -15.90
N LEU A 32 18.25 23.27 -15.88
CA LEU A 32 18.82 22.76 -14.63
C LEU A 32 19.64 23.81 -13.87
N CYS A 33 20.27 24.78 -14.57
CA CYS A 33 21.00 25.88 -13.95
C CYS A 33 20.11 26.92 -13.27
N ASP A 34 18.84 26.97 -13.61
CA ASP A 34 17.87 27.92 -13.04
C ASP A 34 17.25 27.36 -11.72
N ILE A 35 17.53 26.10 -11.41
CA ILE A 35 16.99 25.41 -10.20
C ILE A 35 17.96 25.64 -9.03
N ASP A 36 17.70 26.67 -8.27
CA ASP A 36 18.39 26.97 -7.01
C ASP A 36 17.56 26.55 -5.78
N LYS A 37 18.04 26.91 -4.59
CA LYS A 37 17.31 26.66 -3.33
C LYS A 37 15.94 27.33 -3.34
N LYS A 38 15.89 28.60 -3.80
CA LYS A 38 14.64 29.38 -3.84
C LYS A 38 13.61 28.73 -4.78
N PHE A 39 14.04 28.27 -5.96
CA PHE A 39 13.17 27.53 -6.88
C PHE A 39 12.54 26.31 -6.18
N CYS A 40 13.33 25.56 -5.41
CA CYS A 40 12.81 24.38 -4.72
C CYS A 40 11.75 24.75 -3.66
N VAL A 41 11.96 25.84 -2.91
CA VAL A 41 10.99 26.35 -1.93
C VAL A 41 9.71 26.80 -2.63
N ASP A 42 9.83 27.66 -3.64
CA ASP A 42 8.70 28.21 -4.40
C ASP A 42 7.87 27.08 -5.03
N TYR A 43 8.51 26.04 -5.58
CA TYR A 43 7.83 24.87 -6.12
C TYR A 43 7.05 24.10 -5.05
N GLY A 44 7.63 23.97 -3.86
CA GLY A 44 6.96 23.33 -2.73
C GLY A 44 5.72 24.09 -2.28
N VAL A 45 5.78 25.42 -2.22
CA VAL A 45 4.65 26.29 -1.89
C VAL A 45 3.58 26.18 -2.96
N TRP A 46 3.95 26.32 -4.24
CA TRP A 46 3.02 26.23 -5.37
C TRP A 46 2.26 24.90 -5.40
N LEU A 47 2.93 23.78 -5.14
CA LEU A 47 2.28 22.45 -5.08
C LEU A 47 1.20 22.36 -4.00
N GLN A 48 1.34 23.11 -2.91
CA GLN A 48 0.42 23.03 -1.77
C GLN A 48 -0.72 24.05 -1.83
N SER A 49 -0.52 25.19 -2.53
CA SER A 49 -1.46 26.31 -2.52
C SER A 49 -2.11 26.63 -3.85
N GLU A 50 -1.41 26.42 -4.96
CA GLU A 50 -1.86 26.91 -6.29
C GLU A 50 -2.11 25.78 -7.29
N TYR A 51 -1.37 24.66 -7.17
CA TYR A 51 -1.46 23.61 -8.16
C TYR A 51 -2.82 22.88 -8.09
N LEU A 52 -3.53 22.91 -9.20
CA LEU A 52 -4.75 22.14 -9.39
C LEU A 52 -4.48 20.94 -10.31
N ASN A 53 -5.07 19.82 -9.99
CA ASN A 53 -5.01 18.63 -10.85
C ASN A 53 -5.81 18.85 -12.17
N PRO A 54 -5.73 17.97 -13.16
CA PRO A 54 -6.48 18.12 -14.42
C PRO A 54 -8.01 18.21 -14.27
N GLN A 55 -8.55 17.90 -13.09
CA GLN A 55 -9.97 18.04 -12.74
C GLN A 55 -10.27 19.35 -11.99
N GLY A 56 -9.32 20.29 -11.92
CA GLY A 56 -9.46 21.58 -11.24
C GLY A 56 -9.53 21.50 -9.71
N LYS A 57 -9.03 20.42 -9.10
CA LYS A 57 -9.06 20.21 -7.64
C LYS A 57 -7.66 20.34 -7.03
N VAL A 58 -7.60 20.90 -5.83
CA VAL A 58 -6.39 20.89 -5.01
C VAL A 58 -5.96 19.43 -4.76
N ILE A 59 -4.67 19.20 -4.84
CA ILE A 59 -4.10 17.86 -4.60
C ILE A 59 -3.95 17.58 -3.11
N ALA A 60 -4.06 16.31 -2.73
CA ALA A 60 -3.80 15.88 -1.36
C ALA A 60 -2.32 16.13 -0.98
N GLN A 61 -2.05 16.47 0.28
CA GLN A 61 -0.69 16.69 0.81
C GLN A 61 0.27 15.53 0.51
N SER A 62 -0.20 14.27 0.56
CA SER A 62 0.59 13.09 0.19
C SER A 62 1.01 13.07 -1.28
N THR A 63 0.20 13.66 -2.17
CA THR A 63 0.51 13.81 -3.59
C THR A 63 1.51 14.93 -3.79
N ALA A 64 1.30 16.10 -3.15
CA ALA A 64 2.25 17.22 -3.15
C ALA A 64 3.62 16.77 -2.63
N PHE A 65 3.65 16.07 -1.48
CA PHE A 65 4.87 15.45 -0.96
C PHE A 65 5.54 14.53 -1.99
N SER A 66 4.79 13.68 -2.67
CA SER A 66 5.35 12.78 -3.67
C SER A 66 5.99 13.55 -4.83
N TYR A 67 5.33 14.55 -5.39
CA TYR A 67 5.88 15.36 -6.48
C TYR A 67 7.14 16.13 -6.04
N PHE A 68 7.10 16.73 -4.86
CA PHE A 68 8.23 17.42 -4.28
C PHE A 68 9.44 16.49 -4.04
N TRP A 69 9.19 15.28 -3.54
CA TRP A 69 10.21 14.25 -3.36
C TRP A 69 10.87 13.82 -4.67
N TYR A 70 10.08 13.72 -5.76
CA TYR A 70 10.61 13.40 -7.08
C TYR A 70 11.53 14.50 -7.63
N LEU A 71 11.33 15.77 -7.29
CA LEU A 71 12.29 16.84 -7.58
C LEU A 71 13.64 16.50 -6.97
N GLY A 72 13.69 16.18 -5.68
CA GLY A 72 14.94 15.79 -5.00
C GLY A 72 15.64 14.59 -5.67
N ILE A 73 14.87 13.58 -6.14
CA ILE A 73 15.41 12.44 -6.88
C ILE A 73 16.01 12.89 -8.22
N ILE A 74 15.31 13.75 -8.97
CA ILE A 74 15.76 14.25 -10.27
C ILE A 74 17.08 15.02 -10.11
N LEU A 75 17.13 15.95 -9.15
CA LEU A 75 18.33 16.75 -8.88
C LEU A 75 19.49 15.91 -8.37
N SER A 76 19.24 14.90 -7.53
CA SER A 76 20.26 13.95 -7.09
C SER A 76 20.85 13.18 -8.27
N ARG A 77 20.01 12.80 -9.22
CA ARG A 77 20.46 12.11 -10.44
C ARG A 77 21.23 13.03 -11.39
N ALA A 78 20.83 14.31 -11.46
CA ALA A 78 21.56 15.34 -12.23
C ALA A 78 22.97 15.55 -11.68
N CYS A 79 23.15 15.58 -10.34
CA CYS A 79 24.46 15.61 -9.70
C CYS A 79 25.29 14.37 -10.03
N GLN A 80 24.71 13.17 -9.90
CA GLN A 80 25.42 11.91 -10.19
C GLN A 80 25.89 11.83 -11.65
N LYS A 81 25.17 12.46 -12.58
CA LYS A 81 25.55 12.52 -14.00
C LYS A 81 26.44 13.72 -14.34
N GLY A 82 26.81 14.54 -13.37
CA GLY A 82 27.68 15.72 -13.57
C GLY A 82 26.99 16.92 -14.24
N TYR A 83 25.67 16.91 -14.40
CA TYR A 83 24.93 18.03 -15.01
C TYR A 83 24.83 19.25 -14.08
N ILE A 84 24.87 19.06 -12.77
CA ILE A 84 24.97 20.10 -11.75
C ILE A 84 25.99 19.69 -10.68
N LYS A 85 26.73 20.67 -10.13
CA LYS A 85 27.73 20.40 -9.09
C LYS A 85 27.11 20.04 -7.75
N ASN A 86 26.07 20.78 -7.35
CA ASN A 86 25.40 20.62 -6.06
C ASN A 86 23.91 20.37 -6.26
N ASN A 87 23.30 19.65 -5.33
CA ASN A 87 21.86 19.44 -5.32
C ASN A 87 21.18 20.50 -4.44
N PRO A 88 20.49 21.52 -5.02
CA PRO A 88 19.87 22.58 -4.24
C PRO A 88 18.76 22.09 -3.31
N TRP A 89 18.10 20.98 -3.64
CA TRP A 89 17.09 20.36 -2.77
C TRP A 89 17.67 19.88 -1.43
N LYS A 90 18.94 19.50 -1.39
CA LYS A 90 19.63 19.12 -0.14
C LYS A 90 19.94 20.33 0.79
N LEU A 91 19.90 21.54 0.26
CA LEU A 91 20.09 22.77 1.04
C LEU A 91 18.81 23.22 1.77
N LEU A 92 17.69 22.56 1.51
CA LEU A 92 16.43 22.83 2.20
C LEU A 92 16.49 22.33 3.64
N SER A 93 16.09 23.20 4.57
CA SER A 93 15.79 22.78 5.95
C SER A 93 14.54 21.90 6.01
N ASP A 94 14.32 21.22 7.13
CA ASP A 94 13.14 20.38 7.29
C ASP A 94 11.81 21.16 7.32
N HIS A 95 11.86 22.46 7.63
CA HIS A 95 10.70 23.36 7.58
C HIS A 95 10.35 23.79 6.15
N GLU A 96 11.34 23.84 5.26
CA GLU A 96 11.18 24.20 3.85
C GLU A 96 10.73 23.02 3.00
N LYS A 97 10.81 21.79 3.51
CA LYS A 97 10.36 20.59 2.83
C LYS A 97 8.89 20.30 3.11
N ILE A 98 8.17 19.85 2.10
CA ILE A 98 6.83 19.31 2.30
C ILE A 98 6.95 18.05 3.18
N ARG A 99 6.27 18.03 4.32
CA ARG A 99 6.26 16.88 5.22
C ARG A 99 5.33 15.79 4.68
N GLN A 100 5.77 14.55 4.81
CA GLN A 100 4.89 13.43 4.55
C GLN A 100 3.76 13.43 5.60
N PRO A 101 2.48 13.45 5.18
CA PRO A 101 1.39 13.39 6.15
C PRO A 101 1.42 12.05 6.88
N GLU A 102 1.14 12.09 8.17
CA GLU A 102 0.89 10.86 8.93
C GLU A 102 -0.40 10.22 8.42
N GLY A 103 -0.26 9.07 7.79
CA GLY A 103 -1.42 8.31 7.32
C GLY A 103 -2.06 7.53 8.47
N LYS A 104 -3.28 7.89 8.84
CA LYS A 104 -4.14 6.95 9.59
C LYS A 104 -4.45 5.80 8.64
N ARG A 105 -3.92 4.62 8.91
CA ARG A 105 -4.26 3.44 8.14
C ARG A 105 -5.42 2.73 8.81
N GLU A 106 -6.53 2.67 8.10
CA GLU A 106 -7.69 1.93 8.53
C GLU A 106 -7.43 0.43 8.41
N PHE A 107 -8.13 -0.33 9.22
CA PHE A 107 -8.22 -1.79 9.17
C PHE A 107 -9.63 -2.19 9.62
N LEU A 108 -10.04 -3.41 9.35
CA LEU A 108 -11.31 -3.95 9.82
C LEU A 108 -11.14 -4.58 11.19
N THR A 109 -12.05 -4.28 12.10
CA THR A 109 -12.20 -5.02 13.38
C THR A 109 -12.78 -6.41 13.10
N LEU A 110 -12.70 -7.31 14.08
CA LEU A 110 -13.33 -8.63 13.98
C LEU A 110 -14.85 -8.53 13.78
N GLU A 111 -15.49 -7.56 14.42
CA GLU A 111 -16.93 -7.31 14.27
C GLU A 111 -17.28 -6.86 12.85
N GLU A 112 -16.46 -6.00 12.26
CA GLU A 112 -16.65 -5.54 10.87
C GLU A 112 -16.41 -6.66 9.85
N ILE A 113 -15.41 -7.53 10.10
CA ILE A 113 -15.20 -8.72 9.29
C ILE A 113 -16.43 -9.65 9.38
N ASN A 114 -16.93 -9.89 10.60
CA ASN A 114 -18.13 -10.71 10.81
C ASN A 114 -19.36 -10.12 10.10
N LYS A 115 -19.56 -8.81 10.12
CA LYS A 115 -20.63 -8.16 9.32
C LYS A 115 -20.47 -8.45 7.84
N LEU A 116 -19.27 -8.31 7.29
CA LEU A 116 -18.99 -8.62 5.88
C LEU A 116 -19.23 -10.11 5.57
N GLU A 117 -18.78 -11.01 6.43
CA GLU A 117 -18.98 -12.44 6.27
C GLU A 117 -20.47 -12.83 6.23
N ASN A 118 -21.28 -12.17 7.04
CA ASN A 118 -22.74 -12.42 7.13
C ASN A 118 -23.57 -11.63 6.11
N THR A 119 -22.95 -10.74 5.33
CA THR A 119 -23.63 -9.99 4.29
C THR A 119 -23.40 -10.65 2.92
N PRO A 120 -24.41 -11.33 2.35
CA PRO A 120 -24.31 -11.90 1.01
C PRO A 120 -24.05 -10.81 -0.02
N TYR A 121 -23.31 -11.15 -1.08
CA TYR A 121 -23.06 -10.21 -2.16
C TYR A 121 -23.09 -10.90 -3.53
N LYS A 122 -23.76 -10.28 -4.50
CA LYS A 122 -23.97 -10.86 -5.85
C LYS A 122 -22.69 -11.22 -6.61
N LYS A 123 -21.56 -10.63 -6.27
CA LYS A 123 -20.22 -10.94 -6.84
C LYS A 123 -19.44 -11.75 -5.81
N ASP A 124 -19.83 -13.02 -5.63
CA ASP A 124 -19.26 -13.91 -4.61
C ASP A 124 -17.74 -14.12 -4.79
N ASN A 125 -17.25 -14.14 -6.03
CA ASN A 125 -15.80 -14.22 -6.29
C ASN A 125 -15.01 -13.03 -5.70
N ILE A 126 -15.55 -11.80 -5.75
CA ILE A 126 -14.91 -10.61 -5.15
C ILE A 126 -14.99 -10.68 -3.62
N ARG A 127 -16.15 -11.06 -3.09
CA ARG A 127 -16.38 -11.26 -1.64
C ARG A 127 -15.41 -12.30 -1.08
N ARG A 128 -15.35 -13.48 -1.66
CA ARG A 128 -14.44 -14.57 -1.24
C ARG A 128 -12.98 -14.13 -1.32
N ALA A 129 -12.55 -13.53 -2.43
CA ALA A 129 -11.18 -13.07 -2.60
C ALA A 129 -10.76 -12.01 -1.56
N PHE A 130 -11.65 -11.08 -1.22
CA PHE A 130 -11.39 -10.07 -0.21
C PHE A 130 -11.29 -10.69 1.19
N LEU A 131 -12.23 -11.56 1.58
CA LEU A 131 -12.21 -12.22 2.88
C LEU A 131 -11.01 -13.19 2.99
N PHE A 132 -10.70 -13.94 1.95
CA PHE A 132 -9.47 -14.72 1.87
C PHE A 132 -8.23 -13.86 2.14
N ALA A 133 -8.14 -12.68 1.48
CA ALA A 133 -7.02 -11.78 1.65
C ALA A 133 -6.94 -11.16 3.07
N CYS A 134 -8.06 -11.06 3.79
CA CYS A 134 -8.07 -10.66 5.20
C CYS A 134 -7.36 -11.68 6.10
N TYR A 135 -7.27 -12.95 5.69
CA TYR A 135 -6.67 -14.02 6.48
C TYR A 135 -5.31 -14.53 5.95
N CYS A 136 -4.82 -14.02 4.82
CA CYS A 136 -3.50 -14.36 4.28
C CYS A 136 -2.63 -13.14 3.93
N GLY A 137 -3.20 -11.95 3.90
CA GLY A 137 -2.47 -10.70 3.69
C GLY A 137 -1.91 -10.48 2.29
N LEU A 138 -2.27 -11.25 1.28
CA LEU A 138 -1.81 -11.09 -0.09
C LEU A 138 -2.27 -9.76 -0.70
N ARG A 139 -1.48 -9.18 -1.61
CA ARG A 139 -1.90 -7.99 -2.37
C ARG A 139 -2.91 -8.37 -3.44
N VAL A 140 -3.75 -7.41 -3.83
CA VAL A 140 -4.76 -7.65 -4.89
C VAL A 140 -4.16 -8.22 -6.16
N GLY A 141 -3.00 -7.74 -6.61
CA GLY A 141 -2.33 -8.29 -7.80
C GLY A 141 -1.94 -9.75 -7.64
N ASP A 142 -1.42 -10.11 -6.46
CA ASP A 142 -1.06 -11.50 -6.16
C ASP A 142 -2.32 -12.38 -6.11
N VAL A 143 -3.42 -11.91 -5.48
CA VAL A 143 -4.71 -12.65 -5.43
C VAL A 143 -5.35 -12.78 -6.81
N MET A 144 -5.25 -11.77 -7.67
CA MET A 144 -5.77 -11.84 -9.06
C MET A 144 -5.03 -12.86 -9.92
N GLY A 145 -3.74 -13.08 -9.64
CA GLY A 145 -2.92 -14.05 -10.36
C GLY A 145 -2.93 -15.45 -9.77
N LEU A 146 -3.59 -15.64 -8.63
CA LEU A 146 -3.53 -16.88 -7.86
C LEU A 146 -4.20 -18.04 -8.58
N ARG A 147 -3.49 -19.17 -8.66
CA ARG A 147 -3.94 -20.43 -9.28
C ARG A 147 -4.00 -21.55 -8.25
N TRP A 148 -4.72 -22.59 -8.56
CA TRP A 148 -4.79 -23.77 -7.70
C TRP A 148 -3.43 -24.46 -7.53
N SER A 149 -2.56 -24.39 -8.55
CA SER A 149 -1.17 -24.88 -8.48
C SER A 149 -0.30 -24.14 -7.45
N ASP A 150 -0.70 -22.95 -7.01
CA ASP A 150 0.02 -22.21 -5.96
C ASP A 150 -0.30 -22.69 -4.55
N ILE A 151 -1.29 -23.57 -4.39
CA ILE A 151 -1.67 -24.17 -3.10
C ILE A 151 -1.08 -25.58 -3.01
N SER A 152 -0.37 -25.84 -1.93
CA SER A 152 0.22 -27.14 -1.61
C SER A 152 -0.16 -27.60 -0.20
N VAL A 153 -0.08 -28.90 0.03
CA VAL A 153 -0.30 -29.51 1.36
C VAL A 153 1.01 -30.13 1.81
N ASN A 154 1.48 -29.75 2.98
CA ASN A 154 2.67 -30.33 3.59
C ASN A 154 2.40 -30.57 5.09
N GLY A 155 2.62 -31.81 5.55
CA GLY A 155 2.37 -32.18 6.94
C GLY A 155 0.93 -31.88 7.41
N GLY A 156 -0.07 -32.04 6.53
CA GLY A 156 -1.49 -31.77 6.83
C GLY A 156 -1.85 -30.28 6.88
N ARG A 157 -0.91 -29.38 6.58
CA ARG A 157 -1.15 -27.93 6.51
C ARG A 157 -1.12 -27.43 5.07
N HIS A 158 -2.04 -26.54 4.76
CA HIS A 158 -2.07 -25.89 3.45
C HIS A 158 -1.13 -24.69 3.44
N PHE A 159 -0.39 -24.57 2.35
CA PHE A 159 0.51 -23.44 2.08
C PHE A 159 0.14 -22.80 0.75
N ILE A 160 0.35 -21.48 0.67
CA ILE A 160 0.29 -20.74 -0.57
C ILE A 160 1.70 -20.26 -0.91
N SER A 161 2.17 -20.56 -2.13
CA SER A 161 3.49 -20.22 -2.61
C SER A 161 3.39 -19.41 -3.90
N VAL A 162 3.76 -18.12 -3.82
CA VAL A 162 3.64 -17.20 -4.96
C VAL A 162 4.88 -16.33 -5.10
N VAL A 163 5.18 -15.90 -6.32
CA VAL A 163 6.14 -14.83 -6.57
C VAL A 163 5.40 -13.50 -6.58
N MET A 164 5.62 -12.69 -5.55
CA MET A 164 4.93 -11.41 -5.40
C MET A 164 5.19 -10.47 -6.57
N GLN A 165 4.15 -9.98 -7.24
CA GLN A 165 4.25 -9.10 -8.42
C GLN A 165 5.01 -7.80 -8.15
N LYS A 166 4.88 -7.21 -6.96
CA LYS A 166 5.45 -5.90 -6.65
C LYS A 166 6.98 -5.89 -6.53
N ASN A 167 7.58 -6.96 -6.06
CA ASN A 167 9.02 -7.02 -5.72
C ASN A 167 9.73 -8.28 -6.23
N SER A 168 9.03 -9.12 -7.00
CA SER A 168 9.52 -10.37 -7.57
C SER A 168 10.15 -11.32 -6.53
N LYS A 169 9.69 -11.26 -5.27
CA LYS A 169 10.16 -12.15 -4.21
C LYS A 169 9.20 -13.33 -4.04
N PRO A 170 9.73 -14.55 -3.96
CA PRO A 170 8.92 -15.69 -3.58
C PRO A 170 8.50 -15.57 -2.12
N ILE A 171 7.27 -15.96 -1.82
CA ILE A 171 6.74 -16.08 -0.47
C ILE A 171 5.97 -17.39 -0.38
N SER A 172 6.16 -18.09 0.73
CA SER A 172 5.35 -19.26 1.09
C SER A 172 4.72 -19.00 2.44
N LEU A 173 3.41 -19.07 2.52
CA LEU A 173 2.64 -18.75 3.72
C LEU A 173 1.73 -19.92 4.09
N PRO A 174 1.72 -20.34 5.36
CA PRO A 174 0.71 -21.26 5.84
C PRO A 174 -0.66 -20.58 5.83
N LEU A 175 -1.68 -21.31 5.37
CA LEU A 175 -3.06 -20.82 5.35
C LEU A 175 -3.80 -21.28 6.60
N PRO A 176 -4.41 -20.37 7.37
CA PRO A 176 -5.30 -20.74 8.46
C PRO A 176 -6.61 -21.33 7.91
N ALA A 177 -7.29 -22.17 8.71
CA ALA A 177 -8.56 -22.79 8.34
C ALA A 177 -9.60 -21.76 7.85
N LYS A 178 -9.61 -20.56 8.46
CA LYS A 178 -10.51 -19.49 8.05
C LYS A 178 -10.22 -18.96 6.65
N ALA A 179 -8.95 -18.90 6.22
CA ALA A 179 -8.63 -18.57 4.83
C ALA A 179 -9.13 -19.68 3.89
N LEU A 180 -8.92 -20.93 4.24
CA LEU A 180 -9.36 -22.08 3.44
C LEU A 180 -10.88 -22.10 3.22
N SER A 181 -11.67 -21.70 4.21
CA SER A 181 -13.14 -21.64 4.09
C SER A 181 -13.64 -20.63 3.06
N TRP A 182 -12.81 -19.68 2.65
CA TRP A 182 -13.12 -18.69 1.61
C TRP A 182 -12.66 -19.09 0.22
N LEU A 183 -11.93 -20.21 0.07
CA LEU A 183 -11.62 -20.74 -1.25
C LEU A 183 -12.90 -21.26 -1.91
N PRO A 184 -13.08 -21.05 -3.22
CA PRO A 184 -14.14 -21.73 -3.96
C PRO A 184 -13.84 -23.24 -4.06
N GLU A 185 -14.74 -23.99 -4.65
CA GLU A 185 -14.48 -25.40 -4.97
C GLU A 185 -13.26 -25.53 -5.88
N SER A 186 -12.44 -26.55 -5.59
CA SER A 186 -11.21 -26.80 -6.34
C SER A 186 -11.52 -27.13 -7.81
N ARG A 187 -10.68 -26.59 -8.69
CA ARG A 187 -10.73 -26.80 -10.15
C ARG A 187 -9.40 -27.33 -10.64
N GLU A 188 -9.22 -27.38 -11.95
CA GLU A 188 -7.94 -27.70 -12.58
C GLU A 188 -6.80 -26.85 -12.02
N GLN A 189 -5.61 -27.46 -11.90
CA GLN A 189 -4.45 -26.82 -11.24
C GLN A 189 -4.10 -25.44 -11.80
N ASP A 190 -4.21 -25.24 -13.11
CA ASP A 190 -3.87 -23.99 -13.76
C ASP A 190 -5.01 -22.98 -13.80
N ALA A 191 -6.19 -23.35 -13.29
CA ALA A 191 -7.32 -22.44 -13.23
C ALA A 191 -7.09 -21.34 -12.17
N PRO A 192 -7.51 -20.09 -12.45
CA PRO A 192 -7.47 -19.02 -11.44
C PRO A 192 -8.46 -19.33 -10.31
N ILE A 193 -8.04 -19.13 -9.05
CA ILE A 193 -8.87 -19.45 -7.88
C ILE A 193 -10.12 -18.55 -7.85
N PHE A 194 -9.98 -17.24 -8.07
CA PHE A 194 -11.09 -16.29 -7.87
C PHE A 194 -11.66 -15.70 -9.16
N ALA A 195 -11.01 -15.84 -10.32
CA ALA A 195 -11.45 -15.27 -11.60
C ALA A 195 -11.95 -13.81 -11.47
N LEU A 196 -11.10 -12.92 -10.98
CA LEU A 196 -11.44 -11.56 -10.63
C LEU A 196 -11.48 -10.63 -11.85
N PRO A 197 -12.41 -9.67 -11.90
CA PRO A 197 -12.44 -8.62 -12.93
C PRO A 197 -11.32 -7.58 -12.70
N SER A 198 -11.32 -6.51 -13.51
CA SER A 198 -10.36 -5.41 -13.35
C SER A 198 -10.39 -4.80 -11.93
N TYR A 199 -9.24 -4.26 -11.47
CA TYR A 199 -9.15 -3.63 -10.16
C TYR A 199 -10.16 -2.49 -9.95
N THR A 200 -10.44 -1.72 -10.99
CA THR A 200 -11.46 -0.64 -10.95
C THR A 200 -12.85 -1.20 -10.66
N THR A 201 -13.19 -2.33 -11.28
CA THR A 201 -14.45 -3.03 -11.04
C THR A 201 -14.51 -3.60 -9.62
N ILE A 202 -13.44 -4.26 -9.18
CA ILE A 202 -13.32 -4.77 -7.79
C ILE A 202 -13.58 -3.65 -6.79
N ARG A 203 -12.95 -2.48 -6.96
CA ARG A 203 -13.08 -1.34 -6.04
C ARG A 203 -14.53 -0.84 -5.94
N LYS A 204 -15.24 -0.74 -7.07
CA LYS A 204 -16.65 -0.33 -7.08
C LYS A 204 -17.53 -1.34 -6.32
N HIS A 205 -17.29 -2.63 -6.54
CA HIS A 205 -18.06 -3.67 -5.87
C HIS A 205 -17.77 -3.77 -4.37
N LEU A 206 -16.52 -3.61 -3.95
CA LEU A 206 -16.16 -3.59 -2.54
C LEU A 206 -16.84 -2.43 -1.79
N GLN A 207 -16.87 -1.24 -2.40
CA GLN A 207 -17.54 -0.08 -1.80
C GLN A 207 -19.04 -0.35 -1.64
N LYS A 208 -19.70 -0.85 -2.68
CA LYS A 208 -21.14 -1.18 -2.61
C LYS A 208 -21.43 -2.25 -1.57
N TRP A 209 -20.59 -3.28 -1.46
CA TRP A 209 -20.75 -4.32 -0.46
C TRP A 209 -20.53 -3.80 0.98
N ALA A 210 -19.62 -2.86 1.19
CA ALA A 210 -19.45 -2.18 2.48
C ALA A 210 -20.72 -1.42 2.89
N GLU A 211 -21.33 -0.69 1.94
CA GLU A 211 -22.62 -0.01 2.16
C GLU A 211 -23.72 -0.99 2.52
N ASP A 212 -23.84 -2.11 1.78
CA ASP A 212 -24.84 -3.16 2.03
C ASP A 212 -24.63 -3.82 3.42
N ALA A 213 -23.37 -3.90 3.90
CA ALA A 213 -23.01 -4.40 5.22
C ALA A 213 -23.14 -3.37 6.36
N GLY A 214 -23.52 -2.13 6.05
CA GLY A 214 -23.62 -1.04 7.04
C GLY A 214 -22.27 -0.63 7.63
N LEU A 215 -21.20 -0.68 6.84
CA LEU A 215 -19.87 -0.26 7.26
C LEU A 215 -19.62 1.20 6.85
N ASP A 216 -19.27 2.04 7.82
CA ASP A 216 -18.84 3.42 7.61
C ASP A 216 -17.32 3.49 7.36
N LYS A 217 -16.82 2.65 6.44
CA LYS A 217 -15.42 2.62 6.02
C LYS A 217 -15.31 2.49 4.52
N HIS A 218 -14.33 3.21 3.95
CA HIS A 218 -14.03 3.06 2.54
C HIS A 218 -13.35 1.71 2.27
N LEU A 219 -14.14 0.69 1.90
CA LEU A 219 -13.62 -0.65 1.63
C LEU A 219 -12.83 -0.66 0.31
N HIS A 220 -11.56 -0.99 0.39
CA HIS A 220 -10.68 -1.19 -0.75
C HIS A 220 -9.79 -2.41 -0.50
N PHE A 221 -9.32 -3.06 -1.57
CA PHE A 221 -8.66 -4.37 -1.41
C PHE A 221 -7.43 -4.34 -0.50
N HIS A 222 -6.68 -3.23 -0.48
CA HIS A 222 -5.50 -3.13 0.39
C HIS A 222 -5.82 -3.09 1.89
N LEU A 223 -7.07 -2.76 2.23
CA LEU A 223 -7.56 -2.80 3.61
C LEU A 223 -7.50 -4.22 4.19
N SER A 224 -7.77 -5.26 3.39
CA SER A 224 -7.65 -6.66 3.83
C SER A 224 -6.26 -6.98 4.37
N ARG A 225 -5.23 -6.47 3.71
CA ARG A 225 -3.84 -6.67 4.12
C ARG A 225 -3.48 -5.89 5.39
N HIS A 226 -4.02 -4.69 5.58
CA HIS A 226 -3.88 -3.96 6.84
C HIS A 226 -4.59 -4.69 7.97
N THR A 227 -5.75 -5.23 7.70
CA THR A 227 -6.53 -6.07 8.62
C THR A 227 -5.73 -7.30 9.05
N TYR A 228 -5.14 -8.03 8.10
CA TYR A 228 -4.28 -9.18 8.40
C TYR A 228 -3.09 -8.80 9.28
N GLY A 229 -2.37 -7.72 8.91
CA GLY A 229 -1.25 -7.24 9.70
C GLY A 229 -1.63 -6.85 11.13
N THR A 230 -2.80 -6.20 11.29
CA THR A 230 -3.35 -5.86 12.60
C THR A 230 -3.72 -7.12 13.39
N MET A 231 -4.37 -8.09 12.77
CA MET A 231 -4.73 -9.36 13.40
C MET A 231 -3.50 -10.13 13.92
N LEU A 232 -2.41 -10.19 13.13
CA LEU A 232 -1.16 -10.83 13.56
C LEU A 232 -0.61 -10.17 14.83
N ILE A 233 -0.51 -8.84 14.86
CA ILE A 233 -0.02 -8.10 16.02
C ILE A 233 -0.98 -8.25 17.21
N THR A 234 -2.28 -8.22 16.98
CA THR A 234 -3.29 -8.44 18.03
C THR A 234 -3.21 -9.87 18.59
N ALA A 235 -2.90 -10.86 17.78
CA ALA A 235 -2.65 -12.24 18.23
C ALA A 235 -1.31 -12.43 18.95
N GLY A 236 -0.48 -11.40 19.09
CA GLY A 236 0.81 -11.47 19.81
C GLY A 236 2.00 -11.84 18.93
N VAL A 237 1.83 -11.92 17.60
CA VAL A 237 2.95 -12.16 16.68
C VAL A 237 3.88 -10.96 16.72
N ASP A 238 5.19 -11.18 16.86
CA ASP A 238 6.18 -10.13 16.84
C ASP A 238 6.23 -9.37 15.50
N LEU A 239 6.70 -8.13 15.54
CA LEU A 239 6.68 -7.23 14.38
C LEU A 239 7.51 -7.75 13.19
N TYR A 240 8.63 -8.44 13.48
CA TYR A 240 9.49 -8.98 12.43
C TYR A 240 8.80 -10.14 11.71
N THR A 241 8.26 -11.10 12.45
CA THR A 241 7.51 -12.23 11.91
C THR A 241 6.27 -11.75 11.15
N ALA A 242 5.49 -10.82 11.70
CA ALA A 242 4.36 -10.21 11.01
C ALA A 242 4.79 -9.53 9.71
N SER A 243 5.92 -8.82 9.69
CA SER A 243 6.50 -8.21 8.48
C SER A 243 6.82 -9.24 7.40
N LYS A 244 7.39 -10.40 7.80
CA LYS A 244 7.69 -11.51 6.87
C LYS A 244 6.41 -12.15 6.35
N MET A 245 5.44 -12.42 7.20
CA MET A 245 4.15 -13.00 6.80
C MET A 245 3.38 -12.09 5.84
N ILE A 246 3.45 -10.77 6.03
CA ILE A 246 2.88 -9.81 5.09
C ILE A 246 3.74 -9.71 3.79
N GLY A 247 4.99 -10.17 3.78
CA GLY A 247 5.91 -10.07 2.65
C GLY A 247 6.42 -8.65 2.43
N HIS A 248 6.73 -7.93 3.50
CA HIS A 248 7.47 -6.68 3.44
C HIS A 248 8.97 -6.95 3.29
N ALA A 249 9.64 -6.21 2.40
CA ALA A 249 11.10 -6.28 2.26
C ALA A 249 11.84 -5.65 3.44
N ASP A 250 11.16 -4.75 4.17
CA ASP A 250 11.65 -3.95 5.29
C ASP A 250 10.56 -3.92 6.37
N VAL A 251 10.96 -3.86 7.64
CA VAL A 251 10.04 -3.82 8.79
C VAL A 251 9.35 -2.44 8.92
N ARG A 252 9.98 -1.37 8.43
CA ARG A 252 9.45 0.00 8.54
C ARG A 252 7.98 0.16 8.11
N PRO A 253 7.50 -0.42 7.00
CA PRO A 253 6.08 -0.35 6.67
C PRO A 253 5.16 -1.05 7.67
N THR A 254 5.70 -1.96 8.49
CA THR A 254 4.96 -2.71 9.52
C THR A 254 4.90 -1.94 10.84
N GLN A 255 5.78 -0.95 11.05
CA GLN A 255 5.79 -0.07 12.24
C GLN A 255 4.49 0.73 12.41
N ILE A 256 3.70 0.88 11.36
CA ILE A 256 2.35 1.49 11.45
C ILE A 256 1.44 0.76 12.45
N TYR A 257 1.71 -0.53 12.69
CA TYR A 257 0.99 -1.32 13.70
C TYR A 257 1.56 -1.15 15.11
N ALA A 258 2.64 -0.38 15.30
CA ALA A 258 3.28 -0.14 16.60
C ALA A 258 2.30 0.46 17.63
N LYS A 259 1.39 1.35 17.19
CA LYS A 259 0.33 1.91 18.06
C LYS A 259 -0.58 0.84 18.68
N ILE A 260 -0.76 -0.32 18.01
CA ILE A 260 -1.52 -1.46 18.56
C ILE A 260 -0.70 -2.15 19.67
N ILE A 261 0.63 -2.24 19.48
CA ILE A 261 1.55 -2.78 20.50
C ILE A 261 1.55 -1.88 21.73
N ASP A 262 1.56 -0.56 21.56
CA ASP A 262 1.54 0.39 22.67
C ASP A 262 0.24 0.28 23.47
N LYS A 263 -0.91 0.17 22.82
CA LYS A 263 -2.17 -0.09 23.49
C LYS A 263 -2.16 -1.39 24.31
N LYS A 264 -1.57 -2.45 23.77
CA LYS A 264 -1.40 -3.72 24.50
C LYS A 264 -0.46 -3.61 25.71
N LYS A 265 0.56 -2.76 25.66
CA LYS A 265 1.42 -2.46 26.82
C LYS A 265 0.63 -1.77 27.92
N GLU A 266 -0.20 -0.79 27.57
CA GLU A 266 -1.10 -0.12 28.51
C GLU A 266 -2.10 -1.10 29.13
N GLU A 267 -2.70 -1.99 28.32
CA GLU A 267 -3.59 -3.04 28.78
C GLU A 267 -2.86 -4.03 29.73
N ALA A 268 -1.62 -4.40 29.42
CA ALA A 268 -0.80 -5.28 30.24
C ALA A 268 -0.47 -4.63 31.60
N VAL A 269 -0.08 -3.36 31.63
CA VAL A 269 0.14 -2.62 32.87
C VAL A 269 -1.13 -2.57 33.72
N SER A 270 -2.28 -2.23 33.10
CA SER A 270 -3.58 -2.21 33.78
C SER A 270 -4.00 -3.58 34.35
N LEU A 271 -3.53 -4.68 33.75
CA LEU A 271 -3.74 -6.03 34.32
C LEU A 271 -2.87 -6.26 35.56
N ILE A 272 -1.62 -5.80 35.54
CA ILE A 272 -0.73 -5.87 36.69
C ILE A 272 -1.32 -5.08 37.86
N ASP A 273 -1.75 -3.85 37.62
CA ASP A 273 -2.37 -2.97 38.64
C ASP A 273 -3.66 -3.55 39.24
N LYS A 274 -4.34 -4.47 38.55
CA LYS A 274 -5.54 -5.15 39.06
C LYS A 274 -5.26 -6.39 39.88
N VAL A 275 -4.07 -6.96 39.71
CA VAL A 275 -3.69 -8.22 40.36
C VAL A 275 -2.84 -7.97 41.62
N PHE A 276 -2.13 -6.88 41.65
CA PHE A 276 -1.27 -6.45 42.79
C PHE A 276 -1.79 -5.15 43.41
#